data_7223660055398e58b8e1b862116946e6
#
_entry.id   7223660055398e58b8e1b862116946e6
#
_cell.length_a   1.000
_cell.length_b   1.000
_cell.length_c   1.000
_cell.angle_alpha   90.00
_cell.angle_beta   90.00
_cell.angle_gamma   90.00
#
_symmetry.space_group_name_H-M   'P 1'
#
loop_
_entity.id
_entity.type
_entity.pdbx_description
1 polymer ?
#
loop_
_entity_poly.entity_id
_entity_poly.type
_entity_poly.pdbx_seq_one_letter_code
_entity_poly.pdbx_strand_id
1 'polypeptide(L)' 'MIATKIKALLALTGKDHAGLAGYLGITKQALSNKFYRDSFSAADLIKISEFTGAPLCFALDNGTKVVLELDKEDTV' A
#
# COMPACT_ATOMS: atom_id res chain seq x y z
N MET A 1 2.25 12.01 -7.01
CA MET A 1 2.19 11.83 -5.55
C MET A 1 1.72 10.44 -5.24
N ILE A 2 2.22 9.89 -4.16
CA ILE A 2 1.91 8.51 -3.76
C ILE A 2 0.42 8.34 -3.44
N ALA A 3 -0.17 9.30 -2.73
CA ALA A 3 -1.58 9.23 -2.36
C ALA A 3 -2.50 9.06 -3.57
N THR A 4 -2.24 9.79 -4.64
CA THR A 4 -3.03 9.69 -5.88
C THR A 4 -2.93 8.29 -6.48
N LYS A 5 -1.74 7.71 -6.46
CA LYS A 5 -1.52 6.37 -7.00
C LYS A 5 -2.21 5.30 -6.15
N ILE A 6 -2.20 5.47 -4.83
CA ILE A 6 -2.89 4.55 -3.93
C ILE A 6 -4.40 4.60 -4.16
N LYS A 7 -4.96 5.81 -4.31
CA LYS A 7 -6.40 5.95 -4.61
C LYS A 7 -6.77 5.27 -5.92
N ALA A 8 -5.94 5.43 -6.95
CA ALA A 8 -6.15 4.76 -8.22
C ALA A 8 -6.11 3.23 -8.06
N LEU A 9 -5.14 2.74 -7.29
CA LEU A 9 -5.00 1.31 -7.04
C LEU A 9 -6.24 0.75 -6.34
N LEU A 10 -6.73 1.44 -5.31
CA LEU A 10 -7.93 1.00 -4.60
C LEU A 10 -9.12 0.93 -5.55
N ALA A 11 -9.31 1.96 -6.38
CA ALA A 11 -10.40 1.97 -7.36
C ALA A 11 -10.29 0.81 -8.35
N LEU A 12 -9.09 0.55 -8.86
CA LEU A 12 -8.86 -0.50 -9.84
C LEU A 12 -9.05 -1.90 -9.26
N THR A 13 -8.83 -2.06 -7.96
CA THR A 13 -8.95 -3.36 -7.30
C THR A 13 -10.28 -3.55 -6.57
N GLY A 14 -11.18 -2.57 -6.66
CA GLY A 14 -12.49 -2.64 -6.03
C GLY A 14 -12.44 -2.56 -4.51
N LYS A 15 -11.40 -1.98 -3.96
CA LYS A 15 -11.24 -1.81 -2.52
C LYS A 15 -11.62 -0.40 -2.09
N ASP A 16 -12.01 -0.24 -0.83
CA ASP A 16 -12.39 1.07 -0.32
C ASP A 16 -11.48 1.52 0.84
N HIS A 17 -11.64 2.80 1.20
CA HIS A 17 -10.81 3.41 2.24
C HIS A 17 -11.09 2.80 3.62
N ALA A 18 -12.34 2.46 3.90
CA ALA A 18 -12.70 1.86 5.19
C ALA A 18 -12.00 0.50 5.37
N GLY A 19 -12.02 -0.31 4.32
CA GLY A 19 -11.32 -1.60 4.33
C GLY A 19 -9.82 -1.44 4.52
N LEU A 20 -9.24 -0.46 3.83
CA LEU A 20 -7.81 -0.21 3.97
C LEU A 20 -7.44 0.24 5.38
N ALA A 21 -8.24 1.15 5.98
CA ALA A 21 -8.00 1.59 7.34
C ALA A 21 -8.01 0.41 8.31
N GLY A 22 -9.00 -0.48 8.15
CA GLY A 22 -9.09 -1.69 8.97
C GLY A 22 -7.88 -2.60 8.80
N TYR A 23 -7.43 -2.79 7.57
CA TYR A 23 -6.27 -3.62 7.29
C TYR A 23 -5.00 -3.05 7.91
N LEU A 24 -4.84 -1.74 7.85
CA LEU A 24 -3.68 -1.06 8.43
C LEU A 24 -3.78 -0.92 9.96
N GLY A 25 -4.95 -1.21 10.53
CA GLY A 25 -5.15 -1.09 11.97
C GLY A 25 -5.23 0.35 12.45
N ILE A 26 -5.72 1.26 11.62
CA ILE A 26 -5.84 2.68 11.94
C ILE A 26 -7.28 3.15 11.72
N THR A 27 -7.60 4.33 12.24
CA THR A 27 -8.92 4.93 12.03
C THR A 27 -9.03 5.51 10.63
N LYS A 28 -10.27 5.72 10.17
CA LYS A 28 -10.50 6.40 8.89
C LYS A 28 -9.89 7.80 8.88
N GLN A 29 -9.96 8.49 10.02
CA GLN A 29 -9.37 9.82 10.12
C GLN A 29 -7.86 9.79 9.97
N ALA A 30 -7.21 8.81 10.60
CA ALA A 30 -5.76 8.64 10.47
C ALA A 30 -5.38 8.35 9.02
N LEU A 31 -6.17 7.52 8.34
CA LEU A 31 -5.93 7.23 6.91
C LEU A 31 -6.11 8.47 6.07
N SER A 32 -7.18 9.26 6.32
CA SER A 32 -7.40 10.51 5.59
C SER A 32 -6.22 11.46 5.75
N ASN A 33 -5.65 11.52 6.96
CA ASN A 33 -4.47 12.35 7.21
C ASN A 33 -3.25 11.86 6.42
N LYS A 34 -3.08 10.55 6.30
CA LYS A 34 -2.00 9.98 5.48
C LYS A 34 -2.14 10.39 4.02
N PHE A 35 -3.35 10.32 3.49
CA PHE A 35 -3.62 10.76 2.11
C PHE A 35 -3.37 12.26 1.96
N TYR A 36 -3.85 13.04 2.91
CA TYR A 36 -3.69 14.49 2.83
C TYR A 36 -2.23 14.92 2.86
N ARG A 37 -1.44 14.28 3.71
CA ARG A 37 -0.01 14.60 3.86
C ARG A 37 0.88 13.82 2.92
N ASP A 38 0.30 12.88 2.18
CA ASP A 38 1.06 11.98 1.30
C ASP A 38 2.17 11.25 2.09
N SER A 39 1.83 10.84 3.33
CA SER A 39 2.81 10.28 4.26
C SER A 39 2.56 8.78 4.48
N PHE A 40 3.14 7.98 3.60
CA PHE A 40 3.07 6.53 3.71
C PHE A 40 4.47 5.98 3.90
N SER A 41 4.64 5.13 4.91
CA SER A 41 5.91 4.45 5.12
C SER A 41 6.07 3.31 4.13
N ALA A 42 7.28 2.78 4.03
CA ALA A 42 7.51 1.60 3.20
C ALA A 42 6.65 0.43 3.68
N ALA A 43 6.52 0.25 5.00
CA ALA A 43 5.67 -0.80 5.56
C ALA A 43 4.20 -0.59 5.19
N ASP A 44 3.72 0.66 5.21
CA ASP A 44 2.36 0.96 4.76
C ASP A 44 2.14 0.53 3.32
N LEU A 45 3.08 0.83 2.44
CA LEU A 45 2.98 0.49 1.02
C LEU A 45 2.94 -1.02 0.81
N ILE A 46 3.75 -1.76 1.57
CA ILE A 46 3.77 -3.22 1.49
C ILE A 46 2.42 -3.78 1.95
N LYS A 47 1.86 -3.26 3.05
CA LYS A 47 0.55 -3.69 3.52
C LYS A 47 -0.56 -3.37 2.53
N ILE A 48 -0.47 -2.22 1.86
CA ILE A 48 -1.43 -1.85 0.82
C ILE A 48 -1.34 -2.84 -0.34
N SER A 49 -0.13 -3.24 -0.72
CA SER A 49 0.04 -4.23 -1.78
C SER A 49 -0.62 -5.57 -1.40
N GLU A 50 -0.46 -6.00 -0.15
CA GLU A 50 -1.09 -7.21 0.34
C GLU A 50 -2.61 -7.11 0.32
N PHE A 51 -3.14 -5.98 0.79
CA PHE A 51 -4.58 -5.74 0.85
C PHE A 51 -5.22 -5.76 -0.52
N THR A 52 -4.56 -5.18 -1.51
CA THR A 52 -5.09 -5.05 -2.87
C THR A 52 -4.74 -6.23 -3.78
N GLY A 53 -3.81 -7.08 -3.35
CA GLY A 53 -3.32 -8.17 -4.19
C GLY A 53 -2.42 -7.72 -5.32
N ALA A 54 -2.00 -6.45 -5.33
CA ALA A 54 -1.14 -5.89 -6.36
C ALA A 54 0.29 -5.82 -5.82
N PRO A 55 1.24 -6.52 -6.45
CA PRO A 55 2.62 -6.52 -5.93
C PRO A 55 3.25 -5.13 -5.96
N LEU A 56 3.94 -4.78 -4.88
CA LEU A 56 4.78 -3.59 -4.85
C LEU A 56 6.17 -4.00 -5.31
N CYS A 57 6.67 -3.39 -6.37
CA CYS A 57 7.93 -3.84 -6.93
C CYS A 57 8.67 -2.73 -7.65
N PHE A 58 9.97 -2.95 -7.83
CA PHE A 58 10.77 -2.20 -8.78
C PHE A 58 10.79 -2.99 -10.08
N ALA A 59 10.34 -2.37 -11.16
CA ALA A 59 10.32 -3.01 -12.47
C ALA A 59 11.53 -2.53 -13.28
N LEU A 60 12.34 -3.48 -13.72
CA LEU A 60 13.50 -3.17 -14.56
C LEU A 60 13.09 -3.19 -16.03
N ASP A 61 13.88 -2.50 -16.86
CA ASP A 61 13.57 -2.40 -18.30
C ASP A 61 13.52 -3.73 -19.01
N ASN A 62 14.24 -4.74 -18.50
CA ASN A 62 14.29 -6.05 -19.11
C ASN A 62 13.15 -6.98 -18.68
N GLY A 63 12.16 -6.44 -17.96
CA GLY A 63 11.03 -7.22 -17.49
C GLY A 63 11.21 -7.87 -16.12
N THR A 64 12.42 -7.82 -15.57
CA THR A 64 12.67 -8.35 -14.23
C THR A 64 12.01 -7.46 -13.19
N LYS A 65 11.48 -8.06 -12.14
CA LYS A 65 10.84 -7.31 -11.04
C LYS A 65 11.44 -7.73 -9.72
N VAL A 66 11.68 -6.72 -8.87
CA VAL A 66 12.10 -6.95 -7.48
C VAL A 66 10.91 -6.63 -6.60
N VAL A 67 10.26 -7.65 -6.05
CA VAL A 67 9.04 -7.49 -5.26
C VAL A 67 9.40 -7.15 -3.83
N LEU A 68 8.71 -6.14 -3.29
CA LEU A 68 8.86 -5.74 -1.90
C LEU A 68 7.76 -6.39 -1.08
N GLU A 69 8.16 -7.09 -0.04
CA GLU A 69 7.22 -7.76 0.85
C GLU A 69 7.80 -7.80 2.25
N LEU A 70 6.93 -7.96 3.25
CA LEU A 70 7.39 -8.12 4.62
C LEU A 70 7.99 -9.51 4.77
N ASP A 71 9.23 -9.55 5.22
CA ASP A 71 9.90 -10.81 5.48
C ASP A 71 9.38 -11.35 6.81
N LYS A 72 9.05 -12.64 6.85
CA LYS A 72 8.59 -13.27 8.08
C LYS A 72 9.64 -13.19 9.18
N GLU A 73 10.91 -13.20 8.82
CA GLU A 73 11.99 -13.09 9.78
C GLU A 73 12.06 -11.74 10.44
N ASP A 74 11.58 -10.71 9.75
CA ASP A 74 11.57 -9.33 10.29
C ASP A 74 10.55 -9.14 11.38
N THR A 75 9.64 -10.07 11.56
CA THR A 75 8.58 -9.98 12.55
C THR A 75 8.89 -10.73 13.84
N VAL A 76 10.02 -11.35 13.90
CA VAL A 76 10.46 -12.13 15.08
C VAL A 76 11.03 -11.24 16.17
#